data_f8c186a9147c44583179adcbad63644d
#
_entry.id   f8c186a9147c44583179adcbad63644d
#
_cell.length_a   1.000
_cell.length_b   1.000
_cell.length_c   1.000
_cell.angle_alpha   90.00
_cell.angle_beta   90.00
_cell.angle_gamma   90.00
#
_symmetry.space_group_name_H-M   'P 1'
#
loop_
_entity.id
_entity.type
_entity.pdbx_description
1 polymer ?
#
loop_
_entity_poly.entity_id
_entity_poly.type
_entity_poly.pdbx_seq_one_letter_code
_entity_poly.pdbx_strand_id
1 'polypeptide(L)'
;MKKINKENFKKTLSTFTTGITVVATNNNSILYGKTINSFSSLSLSPPLVLFSLDKKSSKLKIFKESKAVSINILSYKQQIISNNFAKKNPNWKEINYDVLNNGNPIIKNCISNLDCK
;
A
#
# COMPACT_ATOMS: atom_id res chain seq x y z
N MET A 1 32.00 -3.93 -15.32
CA MET A 1 30.62 -3.72 -14.80
C MET A 1 30.66 -3.57 -13.29
N LYS A 2 30.19 -2.45 -12.78
CA LYS A 2 30.16 -2.22 -11.34
C LYS A 2 29.15 -3.15 -10.68
N LYS A 3 29.55 -3.80 -9.59
CA LYS A 3 28.58 -4.54 -8.77
C LYS A 3 27.56 -3.57 -8.17
N ILE A 4 26.29 -3.84 -8.37
CA ILE A 4 25.22 -3.09 -7.75
C ILE A 4 25.12 -3.54 -6.30
N ASN A 5 25.38 -2.64 -5.35
CA ASN A 5 25.13 -2.96 -3.95
C ASN A 5 23.64 -2.74 -3.61
N LYS A 6 23.19 -3.33 -2.51
CA LYS A 6 21.78 -3.31 -2.10
C LYS A 6 21.24 -1.88 -1.91
N GLU A 7 22.05 -0.99 -1.37
CA GLU A 7 21.66 0.39 -1.12
C GLU A 7 21.50 1.18 -2.42
N ASN A 8 22.46 1.08 -3.34
CA ASN A 8 22.38 1.73 -4.65
C ASN A 8 21.25 1.16 -5.49
N PHE A 9 20.99 -0.14 -5.40
CA PHE A 9 19.86 -0.79 -6.06
C PHE A 9 18.52 -0.21 -5.58
N LYS A 10 18.33 -0.12 -4.27
CA LYS A 10 17.14 0.49 -3.68
C LYS A 10 16.97 1.94 -4.11
N LYS A 11 18.05 2.73 -4.09
CA LYS A 11 18.03 4.14 -4.49
C LYS A 11 17.65 4.29 -5.97
N THR A 12 18.23 3.48 -6.83
CA THR A 12 17.91 3.46 -8.26
C THR A 12 16.45 3.10 -8.51
N LEU A 13 15.95 2.05 -7.85
CA LEU A 13 14.55 1.65 -7.97
C LEU A 13 13.60 2.73 -7.46
N SER A 14 13.99 3.46 -6.41
CA SER A 14 13.15 4.54 -5.86
C SER A 14 12.95 5.69 -6.85
N THR A 15 13.87 5.91 -7.78
CA THR A 15 13.70 6.92 -8.83
C THR A 15 12.68 6.53 -9.90
N PHE A 16 12.39 5.23 -10.02
CA PHE A 16 11.36 4.69 -10.92
C PHE A 16 9.98 4.65 -10.30
N THR A 17 9.88 4.87 -9.01
CA THR A 17 8.61 4.72 -8.30
C THR A 17 7.70 5.93 -8.53
N THR A 18 7.07 5.94 -9.68
CA THR A 18 5.76 6.53 -9.84
C THR A 18 4.76 5.48 -9.32
N GLY A 19 4.06 5.76 -8.23
CA GLY A 19 3.01 4.86 -7.77
C GLY A 19 3.34 4.08 -6.51
N ILE A 20 4.09 4.67 -5.59
CA ILE A 20 4.15 4.15 -4.22
C ILE A 20 2.73 4.06 -3.71
N THR A 21 2.37 2.90 -3.20
CA THR A 21 0.99 2.56 -2.88
C THR A 21 0.90 2.14 -1.42
N VAL A 22 -0.17 2.55 -0.76
CA VAL A 22 -0.56 2.01 0.54
C VAL A 22 -1.75 1.09 0.32
N VAL A 23 -1.59 -0.19 0.62
CA VAL A 23 -2.72 -1.12 0.72
C VAL A 23 -3.26 -1.06 2.14
N ALA A 24 -4.56 -1.00 2.27
CA ALA A 24 -5.19 -0.88 3.58
C ALA A 24 -6.47 -1.71 3.67
N THR A 25 -6.80 -2.10 4.88
CA THR A 25 -8.00 -2.89 5.15
C THR A 25 -8.52 -2.62 6.56
N ASN A 26 -9.77 -2.97 6.76
CA ASN A 26 -10.38 -3.04 8.09
C ASN A 26 -10.60 -4.51 8.43
N ASN A 27 -10.03 -4.95 9.54
CA ASN A 27 -10.27 -6.29 10.07
C ASN A 27 -10.70 -6.19 11.53
N ASN A 28 -11.93 -6.58 11.82
CA ASN A 28 -12.52 -6.52 13.16
C ASN A 28 -12.47 -5.11 13.76
N SER A 29 -12.83 -4.11 12.97
CA SER A 29 -12.84 -2.69 13.34
C SER A 29 -11.46 -2.08 13.63
N ILE A 30 -10.40 -2.77 13.27
CA ILE A 30 -9.02 -2.26 13.34
C ILE A 30 -8.53 -1.99 11.93
N LEU A 31 -7.98 -0.79 11.72
CA LEU A 31 -7.42 -0.39 10.44
C LEU A 31 -5.97 -0.84 10.32
N TYR A 32 -5.63 -1.44 9.20
CA TYR A 32 -4.28 -1.86 8.86
C TYR A 32 -3.86 -1.23 7.53
N GLY A 33 -2.62 -0.82 7.45
CA GLY A 33 -2.06 -0.27 6.23
C GLY A 33 -0.60 -0.70 6.06
N LYS A 34 -0.17 -0.81 4.82
CA LYS A 34 1.21 -1.14 4.48
C LYS A 34 1.61 -0.48 3.18
N THR A 35 2.78 0.14 3.19
CA THR A 35 3.39 0.70 1.98
C THR A 35 3.97 -0.43 1.14
N ILE A 36 3.64 -0.42 -0.15
CA ILE A 36 4.14 -1.37 -1.13
C ILE A 36 4.61 -0.65 -2.38
N ASN A 37 5.47 -1.29 -3.14
CA ASN A 37 5.91 -0.84 -4.47
C ASN A 37 5.69 -1.91 -5.54
N SER A 38 5.01 -2.98 -5.20
CA SER A 38 4.78 -4.15 -6.06
C SER A 38 3.41 -4.13 -6.76
N PHE A 39 2.64 -3.06 -6.59
CA PHE A 39 1.31 -2.94 -7.21
C PHE A 39 1.39 -2.96 -8.72
N SER A 40 0.55 -3.77 -9.35
CA SER A 40 0.47 -3.90 -10.80
C SER A 40 -0.92 -4.34 -11.24
N SER A 41 -1.27 -4.00 -12.47
CA SER A 41 -2.45 -4.55 -13.13
C SER A 41 -2.19 -6.00 -13.53
N LEU A 42 -3.14 -6.87 -13.27
CA LEU A 42 -3.09 -8.27 -13.69
C LEU A 42 -3.99 -8.54 -14.89
N SER A 43 -5.18 -7.93 -14.92
CA SER A 43 -6.16 -8.15 -15.98
C SER A 43 -7.11 -6.96 -16.08
N LEU A 44 -7.59 -6.69 -17.30
CA LEU A 44 -8.61 -5.67 -17.54
C LEU A 44 -10.02 -6.27 -17.56
N SER A 45 -10.15 -7.54 -17.92
CA SER A 45 -11.45 -8.21 -18.00
C SER A 45 -11.32 -9.66 -17.52
N PRO A 46 -11.69 -9.97 -16.29
CA PRO A 46 -12.17 -9.05 -15.25
C PRO A 46 -11.08 -8.09 -14.76
N PRO A 47 -11.45 -6.94 -14.18
CA PRO A 47 -10.45 -6.00 -13.65
C PRO A 47 -9.80 -6.56 -12.39
N LEU A 48 -8.54 -6.95 -12.51
CA LEU A 48 -7.74 -7.54 -11.44
C LEU A 48 -6.45 -6.78 -11.26
N VAL A 49 -6.06 -6.63 -10.01
CA VAL A 49 -4.76 -6.07 -9.62
C VAL A 49 -4.02 -7.06 -8.74
N LEU A 50 -2.71 -6.93 -8.67
CA LEU A 50 -1.89 -7.74 -7.78
C LEU A 50 -0.92 -6.88 -7.00
N PHE A 51 -0.56 -7.36 -5.84
CA PHE A 51 0.56 -6.84 -5.06
C PHE A 51 1.16 -7.97 -4.24
N SER A 52 2.41 -7.82 -3.84
CA SER A 52 3.14 -8.83 -3.09
C SER A 52 3.40 -8.34 -1.66
N LEU A 53 3.26 -9.23 -0.72
CA LEU A 53 3.65 -9.03 0.67
C LEU A 53 4.72 -10.06 1.05
N ASP A 54 5.72 -9.62 1.82
CA ASP A 54 6.75 -10.52 2.34
C ASP A 54 6.08 -11.59 3.21
N LYS A 55 6.48 -12.84 3.03
CA LYS A 55 6.01 -13.98 3.86
C LYS A 55 6.26 -13.76 5.35
N LYS A 56 7.29 -13.00 5.69
CA LYS A 56 7.64 -12.66 7.08
C LYS A 56 6.85 -11.47 7.63
N SER A 57 6.04 -10.81 6.80
CA SER A 57 5.24 -9.68 7.25
C SER A 57 4.19 -10.13 8.26
N SER A 58 4.14 -9.45 9.41
CA SER A 58 3.10 -9.69 10.43
C SER A 58 1.69 -9.39 9.91
N LYS A 59 1.56 -8.63 8.81
CA LYS A 59 0.29 -8.23 8.22
C LYS A 59 -0.21 -9.18 7.13
N LEU A 60 0.61 -10.14 6.71
CA LEU A 60 0.24 -11.05 5.62
C LEU A 60 -1.07 -11.80 5.93
N LYS A 61 -1.18 -12.36 7.12
CA LYS A 61 -2.38 -13.08 7.56
C LYS A 61 -3.62 -12.17 7.54
N ILE A 62 -3.47 -10.94 8.03
CA ILE A 62 -4.55 -9.96 8.08
C ILE A 62 -5.11 -9.69 6.69
N PHE A 63 -4.24 -9.41 5.72
CA PHE A 63 -4.65 -9.17 4.34
C PHE A 63 -5.24 -10.39 3.67
N LYS A 64 -4.74 -11.59 3.95
CA LYS A 64 -5.29 -12.84 3.42
C LYS A 64 -6.71 -13.10 3.94
N GLU A 65 -6.99 -12.76 5.18
CA GLU A 65 -8.29 -12.96 5.80
C GLU A 65 -9.28 -11.84 5.49
N SER A 66 -8.82 -10.74 4.95
CA SER A 66 -9.67 -9.58 4.64
C SER A 66 -10.57 -9.86 3.45
N LYS A 67 -11.81 -9.42 3.56
CA LYS A 67 -12.81 -9.54 2.48
C LYS A 67 -12.64 -8.52 1.38
N ALA A 68 -12.01 -7.40 1.71
CA ALA A 68 -11.79 -6.29 0.79
C ALA A 68 -10.54 -5.50 1.21
N VAL A 69 -9.90 -4.91 0.23
CA VAL A 69 -8.66 -4.12 0.42
C VAL A 69 -8.79 -2.83 -0.36
N SER A 70 -8.43 -1.71 0.24
CA SER A 70 -8.28 -0.45 -0.49
C SER A 70 -6.85 -0.30 -0.98
N ILE A 71 -6.72 0.22 -2.19
CA ILE A 71 -5.45 0.51 -2.83
C ILE A 71 -5.36 2.03 -2.95
N ASN A 72 -4.35 2.63 -2.33
CA ASN A 72 -4.19 4.07 -2.29
C ASN A 72 -2.88 4.43 -2.97
N ILE A 73 -2.96 4.94 -4.20
CA ILE A 73 -1.79 5.35 -4.99
C ILE A 73 -1.41 6.76 -4.56
N LEU A 74 -0.30 6.88 -3.84
CA LEU A 74 0.13 8.13 -3.23
C LEU A 74 0.63 9.13 -4.28
N SER A 75 0.42 10.42 -4.00
CA SER A 75 1.06 11.50 -4.73
C SER A 75 2.50 11.70 -4.23
N TYR A 76 3.32 12.41 -5.01
CA TYR A 76 4.70 12.74 -4.61
C TYR A 76 4.78 13.59 -3.32
N LYS A 77 3.70 14.27 -2.96
CA LYS A 77 3.61 15.08 -1.73
C LYS A 77 3.36 14.24 -0.48
N GLN A 78 3.10 12.95 -0.62
CA GLN A 78 2.68 12.07 0.47
C GLN A 78 3.82 11.15 0.97
N GLN A 79 5.07 11.60 0.88
CA GLN A 79 6.23 10.83 1.36
C GLN A 79 6.10 10.47 2.84
N ILE A 80 5.58 11.37 3.66
CA ILE A 80 5.37 11.15 5.10
C ILE A 80 4.41 9.97 5.32
N ILE A 81 3.35 9.89 4.51
CA ILE A 81 2.39 8.77 4.58
C ILE A 81 3.05 7.46 4.17
N SER A 82 3.82 7.48 3.10
CA SER A 82 4.60 6.31 2.66
C SER A 82 5.52 5.80 3.77
N ASN A 83 6.25 6.70 4.41
CA ASN A 83 7.17 6.35 5.49
C ASN A 83 6.43 5.79 6.71
N ASN A 84 5.28 6.37 7.06
CA ASN A 84 4.47 5.90 8.18
C ASN A 84 4.02 4.44 8.00
N PHE A 85 3.48 4.11 6.83
CA PHE A 85 2.98 2.75 6.58
C PHE A 85 4.08 1.74 6.21
N ALA A 86 5.31 2.19 6.05
CA ALA A 86 6.48 1.31 5.95
C ALA A 86 6.95 0.79 7.31
N LYS A 87 6.53 1.44 8.41
CA LYS A 87 6.88 1.04 9.77
C LYS A 87 6.14 -0.23 10.19
N LYS A 88 6.69 -0.93 11.18
CA LYS A 88 6.07 -2.11 11.77
C LYS A 88 4.71 -1.79 12.41
N ASN A 89 4.63 -0.67 13.12
CA ASN A 89 3.42 -0.20 13.80
C ASN A 89 3.03 1.19 13.26
N PRO A 90 2.35 1.27 12.12
CA PRO A 90 1.94 2.54 11.56
C PRO A 90 0.88 3.23 12.42
N ASN A 91 0.88 4.55 12.39
CA ASN A 91 -0.05 5.39 13.14
C ASN A 91 -1.10 5.99 12.18
N TRP A 92 -2.38 5.70 12.43
CA TRP A 92 -3.49 6.25 11.64
C TRP A 92 -3.96 7.63 12.13
N LYS A 93 -3.58 8.06 13.34
CA LYS A 93 -4.13 9.26 13.99
C LYS A 93 -3.86 10.54 13.20
N GLU A 94 -2.72 10.63 12.53
CA GLU A 94 -2.34 11.82 11.75
C GLU A 94 -2.62 11.67 10.26
N ILE A 95 -3.24 10.58 9.85
CA ILE A 95 -3.57 10.30 8.46
C ILE A 95 -4.97 10.84 8.17
N ASN A 96 -5.08 11.64 7.11
CA ASN A 96 -6.36 12.14 6.63
C ASN A 96 -6.99 11.10 5.71
N TYR A 97 -8.04 10.43 6.18
CA TYR A 97 -8.70 9.36 5.45
C TYR A 97 -10.21 9.40 5.65
N ASP A 98 -10.94 8.83 4.70
CA ASP A 98 -12.35 8.51 4.82
C ASP A 98 -12.53 7.01 5.00
N VAL A 99 -13.71 6.59 5.45
CA VAL A 99 -14.06 5.18 5.61
C VAL A 99 -15.21 4.87 4.67
N LEU A 100 -15.02 3.82 3.85
CA LEU A 100 -16.03 3.33 2.93
C LEU A 100 -17.14 2.56 3.64
N ASN A 101 -18.24 2.27 2.92
CA ASN A 101 -19.36 1.50 3.47
C ASN A 101 -18.95 0.10 3.96
N ASN A 102 -17.92 -0.50 3.35
CA ASN A 102 -17.37 -1.78 3.79
C ASN A 102 -16.39 -1.67 4.97
N GLY A 103 -16.17 -0.47 5.49
CA GLY A 103 -15.26 -0.21 6.60
C GLY A 103 -13.81 0.06 6.21
N ASN A 104 -13.44 -0.11 4.94
CA ASN A 104 -12.07 0.12 4.50
C ASN A 104 -11.70 1.59 4.48
N PRO A 105 -10.50 1.96 4.92
CA PRO A 105 -10.03 3.34 4.86
C PRO A 105 -9.57 3.69 3.45
N ILE A 106 -9.86 4.91 3.02
CA ILE A 106 -9.32 5.52 1.81
C ILE A 106 -8.54 6.77 2.20
N ILE A 107 -7.27 6.80 1.87
CA ILE A 107 -6.39 7.94 2.17
C ILE A 107 -6.73 9.08 1.23
N LYS A 108 -6.94 10.28 1.80
CA LYS A 108 -7.26 11.48 1.02
C LYS A 108 -6.05 12.01 0.26
N ASN A 109 -6.31 12.75 -0.80
CA ASN A 109 -5.32 13.45 -1.63
C ASN A 109 -4.36 12.53 -2.38
N CYS A 110 -4.71 11.26 -2.51
CA CYS A 110 -3.98 10.32 -3.36
C CYS A 110 -4.22 10.64 -4.85
N ILE A 111 -3.32 10.16 -5.71
CA ILE A 111 -3.52 10.21 -7.16
C ILE A 111 -4.79 9.41 -7.52
N SER A 112 -4.94 8.24 -6.92
CA SER A 112 -6.09 7.37 -7.15
C SER A 112 -6.31 6.43 -5.97
N ASN A 113 -7.56 6.01 -5.80
CA ASN A 113 -7.94 5.01 -4.82
C ASN A 113 -8.78 3.93 -5.51
N LEU A 114 -8.54 2.68 -5.16
CA LEU A 114 -9.33 1.54 -5.61
C LEU A 114 -9.86 0.80 -4.39
N ASP A 115 -11.11 0.38 -4.45
CA ASP A 115 -11.70 -0.52 -3.46
C ASP A 115 -11.86 -1.90 -4.10
N CYS A 116 -11.12 -2.87 -3.60
CA CYS A 116 -11.01 -4.20 -4.18
C CYS A 116 -11.60 -5.25 -3.25
N LYS A 117 -12.36 -6.14 -3.82
CA LYS A 117 -12.88 -7.32 -3.12
C LYS A 117 -11.95 -8.52 -3.25
#